data_d6466f5463417b1ad52c85a16d8a9113
#
_entry.id   d6466f5463417b1ad52c85a16d8a9113
#
_cell.length_a   1.000
_cell.length_b   1.000
_cell.length_c   1.000
_cell.angle_alpha   90.00
_cell.angle_beta   90.00
_cell.angle_gamma   90.00
#
_symmetry.space_group_name_H-M   'P 1'
#
loop_
_entity.id
_entity.type
_entity.pdbx_description
1 polymer ?
#
loop_
_entity_poly.entity_id
_entity_poly.type
_entity_poly.pdbx_seq_one_letter_code
_entity_poly.pdbx_strand_id
1 'polypeptide(L)'
;MKRLLKNATLLATMDDSRRELPGGFVLIDGPEIVAVGKKDDPLPEADEAIDLSGHVVLPGLVNTHHHMVQSLTRATPAGQDAELFGWLKAHYPIWANLTPEMIHVSAGTAMSELVLSGCTTSSDHLYIYPNGARLEEAIEAARDVGIRFHAARGAMSVGESKGGLPPDRVVEEEPAILREMQRLVETWHDARRFAMLRIVIAPCSPFTVSEDLMRESAKLARAYGVSMHTHLAENDNDIAYSIEMFGKEPVDYAESLGWLGPDVWHAHCVKLDDRA
;
A
#
# COMPACT_ATOMS: atom_id res chain seq x y z
N MET A 1 27.54 -6.06 -6.76
CA MET A 1 28.27 -6.59 -5.59
C MET A 1 27.49 -7.77 -5.06
N LYS A 2 28.12 -8.93 -5.13
CA LYS A 2 27.51 -10.19 -4.67
C LYS A 2 27.76 -10.40 -3.18
N ARG A 3 26.69 -10.66 -2.43
CA ARG A 3 26.75 -10.99 -1.00
C ARG A 3 26.29 -12.42 -0.77
N LEU A 4 27.08 -13.18 -0.07
CA LEU A 4 26.75 -14.53 0.35
C LEU A 4 26.40 -14.54 1.84
N LEU A 5 25.12 -14.79 2.14
CA LEU A 5 24.64 -15.05 3.49
C LEU A 5 24.72 -16.55 3.71
N LYS A 6 25.53 -17.05 4.65
CA LYS A 6 25.80 -18.49 4.83
C LYS A 6 25.65 -18.94 6.27
N ASN A 7 25.60 -20.25 6.45
CA ASN A 7 25.52 -20.92 7.76
C ASN A 7 24.27 -20.55 8.59
N ALA A 8 23.16 -20.17 7.92
CA ALA A 8 21.93 -19.89 8.64
C ALA A 8 21.52 -21.09 9.52
N THR A 9 21.16 -20.87 10.78
CA THR A 9 20.60 -21.95 11.62
C THR A 9 19.41 -22.58 10.92
N LEU A 10 18.58 -21.77 10.31
CA LEU A 10 17.51 -22.17 9.42
C LEU A 10 17.29 -21.10 8.35
N LEU A 11 17.28 -21.48 7.09
CA LEU A 11 16.81 -20.67 5.99
C LEU A 11 15.46 -21.21 5.52
N ALA A 12 14.38 -20.45 5.71
CA ALA A 12 13.06 -20.79 5.20
C ALA A 12 12.76 -19.95 3.95
N THR A 13 12.54 -20.59 2.82
CA THR A 13 12.42 -19.89 1.53
C THR A 13 11.06 -19.24 1.34
N MET A 14 10.02 -19.70 2.05
CA MET A 14 8.63 -19.24 1.94
C MET A 14 8.10 -19.24 0.49
N ASP A 15 8.76 -20.01 -0.39
CA ASP A 15 8.30 -20.28 -1.75
C ASP A 15 7.24 -21.42 -1.78
N ASP A 16 6.69 -21.72 -2.94
CA ASP A 16 5.68 -22.78 -3.11
C ASP A 16 6.17 -24.15 -2.61
N SER A 17 7.48 -24.38 -2.67
CA SER A 17 8.12 -25.61 -2.16
C SER A 17 8.30 -25.61 -0.65
N ARG A 18 8.12 -24.46 0.03
CA ARG A 18 8.24 -24.25 1.48
C ARG A 18 9.49 -24.91 2.07
N ARG A 19 10.63 -24.73 1.38
CA ARG A 19 11.89 -25.37 1.79
C ARG A 19 12.41 -24.78 3.08
N GLU A 20 12.81 -25.65 3.97
CA GLU A 20 13.54 -25.34 5.20
C GLU A 20 14.95 -25.92 5.08
N LEU A 21 15.98 -25.08 5.12
CA LEU A 21 17.35 -25.42 4.80
C LEU A 21 18.27 -25.11 6.01
N PRO A 22 18.44 -26.05 6.95
CA PRO A 22 19.41 -25.90 8.04
C PRO A 22 20.83 -25.74 7.51
N GLY A 23 21.59 -24.77 8.01
CA GLY A 23 22.93 -24.44 7.53
C GLY A 23 22.98 -23.87 6.11
N GLY A 24 21.82 -23.54 5.53
CA GLY A 24 21.71 -23.07 4.16
C GLY A 24 22.31 -21.69 3.92
N PHE A 25 22.35 -21.31 2.64
CA PHE A 25 22.86 -20.02 2.19
C PHE A 25 21.95 -19.34 1.18
N VAL A 26 22.10 -18.01 1.08
CA VAL A 26 21.51 -17.16 0.04
C VAL A 26 22.62 -16.34 -0.61
N LEU A 27 22.66 -16.31 -1.94
CA LEU A 27 23.48 -15.38 -2.71
C LEU A 27 22.60 -14.26 -3.24
N ILE A 28 23.00 -13.02 -2.96
CA ILE A 28 22.33 -11.81 -3.42
C ILE A 28 23.26 -11.08 -4.38
N ASP A 29 22.77 -10.65 -5.54
CA ASP A 29 23.48 -9.75 -6.45
C ASP A 29 22.65 -8.49 -6.70
N GLY A 30 23.11 -7.37 -6.14
CA GLY A 30 22.32 -6.14 -6.15
C GLY A 30 20.95 -6.35 -5.51
N PRO A 31 19.85 -6.16 -6.25
CA PRO A 31 18.48 -6.30 -5.73
C PRO A 31 17.91 -7.72 -5.85
N GLU A 32 18.68 -8.69 -6.35
CA GLU A 32 18.18 -10.03 -6.71
C GLU A 32 18.77 -11.13 -5.84
N ILE A 33 17.92 -12.07 -5.39
CA ILE A 33 18.35 -13.36 -4.87
C ILE A 33 18.66 -14.25 -6.08
N VAL A 34 19.94 -14.54 -6.30
CA VAL A 34 20.39 -15.30 -7.48
C VAL A 34 20.63 -16.79 -7.21
N ALA A 35 20.82 -17.17 -5.94
CA ALA A 35 20.92 -18.56 -5.54
C ALA A 35 20.47 -18.77 -4.09
N VAL A 36 19.92 -19.95 -3.84
CA VAL A 36 19.61 -20.48 -2.51
C VAL A 36 20.08 -21.93 -2.49
N GLY A 37 20.88 -22.30 -1.48
CA GLY A 37 21.45 -23.65 -1.38
C GLY A 37 21.42 -24.22 0.02
N LYS A 38 21.67 -25.54 0.09
CA LYS A 38 21.78 -26.30 1.33
C LYS A 38 23.18 -26.15 1.91
N LYS A 39 23.37 -26.62 3.14
CA LYS A 39 24.63 -26.60 3.86
C LYS A 39 25.81 -27.23 3.09
N ASP A 40 25.55 -28.34 2.43
CA ASP A 40 26.61 -29.16 1.77
C ASP A 40 26.73 -28.84 0.27
N ASP A 41 25.93 -27.90 -0.25
CA ASP A 41 26.07 -27.47 -1.63
C ASP A 41 27.33 -26.59 -1.79
N PRO A 42 27.98 -26.63 -2.98
CA PRO A 42 29.11 -25.75 -3.26
C PRO A 42 28.74 -24.28 -3.07
N LEU A 43 29.55 -23.59 -2.26
CA LEU A 43 29.34 -22.16 -2.06
C LEU A 43 29.69 -21.35 -3.32
N PRO A 44 28.83 -20.48 -3.80
CA PRO A 44 29.15 -19.62 -4.94
C PRO A 44 30.16 -18.52 -4.55
N GLU A 45 30.90 -18.04 -5.54
CA GLU A 45 31.79 -16.88 -5.38
C GLU A 45 30.97 -15.60 -5.06
N ALA A 46 31.49 -14.82 -4.12
CA ALA A 46 30.88 -13.56 -3.69
C ALA A 46 31.95 -12.55 -3.32
N ASP A 47 31.59 -11.25 -3.43
CA ASP A 47 32.47 -10.14 -3.03
C ASP A 47 32.53 -10.00 -1.50
N GLU A 48 31.45 -10.40 -0.81
CA GLU A 48 31.30 -10.33 0.64
C GLU A 48 30.58 -11.60 1.12
N ALA A 49 31.05 -12.16 2.25
CA ALA A 49 30.40 -13.29 2.90
C ALA A 49 30.05 -12.94 4.36
N ILE A 50 28.80 -13.16 4.74
CA ILE A 50 28.26 -12.89 6.07
C ILE A 50 27.86 -14.22 6.70
N ASP A 51 28.42 -14.51 7.88
CA ASP A 51 28.06 -15.67 8.68
C ASP A 51 26.78 -15.41 9.48
N LEU A 52 25.77 -16.24 9.25
CA LEU A 52 24.48 -16.15 9.93
C LEU A 52 24.25 -17.30 10.92
N SER A 53 25.31 -17.87 11.46
CA SER A 53 25.22 -18.83 12.56
C SER A 53 24.40 -18.23 13.71
N GLY A 54 23.43 -18.99 14.22
CA GLY A 54 22.51 -18.51 15.26
C GLY A 54 21.30 -17.72 14.75
N HIS A 55 21.19 -17.47 13.43
CA HIS A 55 20.09 -16.71 12.85
C HIS A 55 19.14 -17.60 12.05
N VAL A 56 17.87 -17.25 12.09
CA VAL A 56 16.86 -17.72 11.13
C VAL A 56 16.74 -16.68 10.01
N VAL A 57 16.76 -17.14 8.77
CA VAL A 57 16.67 -16.27 7.59
C VAL A 57 15.34 -16.48 6.89
N LEU A 58 14.64 -15.41 6.64
CA LEU A 58 13.35 -15.35 5.95
C LEU A 58 13.40 -14.29 4.85
N PRO A 59 12.57 -14.39 3.80
CA PRO A 59 12.31 -13.24 2.94
C PRO A 59 11.79 -12.05 3.75
N GLY A 60 12.10 -10.83 3.32
CA GLY A 60 11.55 -9.63 3.93
C GLY A 60 10.02 -9.63 3.88
N LEU A 61 9.39 -9.15 4.94
CA LEU A 61 7.94 -9.04 5.01
C LEU A 61 7.41 -8.01 4.01
N VAL A 62 6.18 -8.23 3.54
CA VAL A 62 5.47 -7.33 2.63
C VAL A 62 4.21 -6.82 3.32
N ASN A 63 4.07 -5.50 3.40
CA ASN A 63 2.86 -4.85 3.88
C ASN A 63 2.08 -4.28 2.68
N THR A 64 0.94 -4.86 2.38
CA THR A 64 0.15 -4.52 1.20
C THR A 64 -0.81 -3.36 1.40
N HIS A 65 -1.04 -2.91 2.64
CA HIS A 65 -1.95 -1.81 2.96
C HIS A 65 -1.54 -1.09 4.23
N HIS A 66 -1.43 0.22 4.14
CA HIS A 66 -1.14 1.12 5.26
C HIS A 66 -1.69 2.52 4.97
N HIS A 67 -1.90 3.30 6.02
CA HIS A 67 -2.14 4.74 5.99
C HIS A 67 -1.10 5.42 6.88
N MET A 68 0.09 5.66 6.33
CA MET A 68 1.25 6.08 7.12
C MET A 68 1.06 7.44 7.80
N VAL A 69 0.28 8.32 7.19
CA VAL A 69 -0.11 9.62 7.76
C VAL A 69 -0.80 9.49 9.11
N GLN A 70 -1.51 8.38 9.33
CA GLN A 70 -2.23 8.12 10.58
C GLN A 70 -1.31 7.84 11.77
N SER A 71 -0.01 7.61 11.54
CA SER A 71 0.97 7.46 12.63
C SER A 71 1.03 8.68 13.55
N LEU A 72 0.71 9.89 13.04
CA LEU A 72 0.60 11.11 13.84
C LEU A 72 -0.60 11.15 14.78
N THR A 73 -1.64 10.38 14.49
CA THR A 73 -2.92 10.42 15.21
C THR A 73 -3.26 9.10 15.90
N ARG A 74 -2.26 8.25 16.13
CA ARG A 74 -2.42 7.02 16.90
C ARG A 74 -2.98 7.33 18.29
N ALA A 75 -3.90 6.49 18.75
CA ALA A 75 -4.51 6.60 20.06
C ALA A 75 -5.18 7.95 20.37
N THR A 76 -5.64 8.69 19.35
CA THR A 76 -6.45 9.89 19.56
C THR A 76 -7.69 9.56 20.38
N PRO A 77 -7.93 10.21 21.56
CA PRO A 77 -9.01 9.79 22.48
C PRO A 77 -10.39 9.77 21.83
N ALA A 78 -10.70 10.71 20.95
CA ALA A 78 -11.99 10.79 20.26
C ALA A 78 -12.24 9.65 19.26
N GLY A 79 -11.19 8.94 18.84
CA GLY A 79 -11.28 7.83 17.90
C GLY A 79 -11.20 6.45 18.56
N GLN A 80 -10.87 6.38 19.87
CA GLN A 80 -10.85 5.11 20.59
C GLN A 80 -12.28 4.61 20.80
N ASP A 81 -12.48 3.32 20.67
CA ASP A 81 -13.80 2.66 20.79
C ASP A 81 -14.86 3.10 19.77
N ALA A 82 -14.48 3.87 18.74
CA ALA A 82 -15.38 4.29 17.67
C ALA A 82 -15.36 3.27 16.52
N GLU A 83 -16.54 2.99 15.97
CA GLU A 83 -16.66 2.29 14.69
C GLU A 83 -16.14 3.19 13.53
N LEU A 84 -15.86 2.60 12.36
CA LEU A 84 -15.19 3.25 11.23
C LEU A 84 -15.73 4.66 10.93
N PHE A 85 -17.03 4.82 10.75
CA PHE A 85 -17.59 6.13 10.37
C PHE A 85 -17.49 7.17 11.49
N GLY A 86 -17.64 6.75 12.74
CA GLY A 86 -17.40 7.58 13.91
C GLY A 86 -15.94 7.97 14.04
N TRP A 87 -15.04 7.03 13.80
CA TRP A 87 -13.60 7.23 13.81
C TRP A 87 -13.15 8.20 12.71
N LEU A 88 -13.64 8.03 11.48
CA LEU A 88 -13.36 8.95 10.36
C LEU A 88 -13.84 10.38 10.67
N LYS A 89 -15.08 10.53 11.17
CA LYS A 89 -15.62 11.85 11.55
C LYS A 89 -14.79 12.53 12.63
N ALA A 90 -14.22 11.78 13.58
CA ALA A 90 -13.34 12.33 14.61
C ALA A 90 -11.98 12.76 14.05
N HIS A 91 -11.46 12.09 13.03
CA HIS A 91 -10.12 12.32 12.50
C HIS A 91 -10.07 13.31 11.34
N TYR A 92 -11.08 13.36 10.45
CA TYR A 92 -11.06 14.28 9.31
C TYR A 92 -10.79 15.74 9.68
N PRO A 93 -11.38 16.31 10.75
CA PRO A 93 -11.07 17.68 11.18
C PRO A 93 -9.60 17.88 11.59
N ILE A 94 -8.96 16.83 12.14
CA ILE A 94 -7.55 16.83 12.52
C ILE A 94 -6.71 16.75 11.25
N TRP A 95 -6.97 15.77 10.38
CA TRP A 95 -6.22 15.54 9.15
C TRP A 95 -6.34 16.69 8.14
N ALA A 96 -7.43 17.45 8.18
CA ALA A 96 -7.57 18.67 7.37
C ALA A 96 -6.53 19.77 7.68
N ASN A 97 -5.76 19.61 8.76
CA ASN A 97 -4.67 20.51 9.13
C ASN A 97 -3.28 19.93 8.84
N LEU A 98 -3.18 18.75 8.24
CA LEU A 98 -1.91 18.17 7.82
C LEU A 98 -1.17 19.11 6.87
N THR A 99 0.14 19.16 7.04
CA THR A 99 1.06 19.90 6.16
C THR A 99 1.95 18.92 5.39
N PRO A 100 2.63 19.37 4.33
CA PRO A 100 3.63 18.55 3.64
C PRO A 100 4.66 17.92 4.60
N GLU A 101 5.22 18.71 5.51
CA GLU A 101 6.17 18.23 6.50
C GLU A 101 5.58 17.13 7.41
N MET A 102 4.33 17.29 7.85
CA MET A 102 3.66 16.27 8.67
C MET A 102 3.49 14.95 7.92
N ILE A 103 3.19 14.97 6.62
CA ILE A 103 3.09 13.77 5.80
C ILE A 103 4.46 13.11 5.66
N HIS A 104 5.50 13.87 5.36
CA HIS A 104 6.87 13.35 5.25
C HIS A 104 7.31 12.67 6.56
N VAL A 105 7.19 13.37 7.69
CA VAL A 105 7.60 12.84 9.00
C VAL A 105 6.79 11.61 9.40
N SER A 106 5.48 11.64 9.21
CA SER A 106 4.62 10.49 9.56
C SER A 106 4.93 9.26 8.70
N ALA A 107 5.10 9.46 7.39
CA ALA A 107 5.48 8.39 6.49
C ALA A 107 6.85 7.81 6.83
N GLY A 108 7.85 8.66 7.08
CA GLY A 108 9.18 8.24 7.49
C GLY A 108 9.19 7.47 8.82
N THR A 109 8.38 7.91 9.79
CA THR A 109 8.21 7.20 11.07
C THR A 109 7.61 5.81 10.87
N ALA A 110 6.49 5.71 10.15
CA ALA A 110 5.83 4.44 9.90
C ALA A 110 6.72 3.48 9.10
N MET A 111 7.40 3.97 8.06
CA MET A 111 8.33 3.17 7.26
C MET A 111 9.52 2.68 8.08
N SER A 112 10.04 3.50 8.98
CA SER A 112 11.14 3.10 9.88
C SER A 112 10.70 1.98 10.82
N GLU A 113 9.50 2.07 11.39
CA GLU A 113 8.92 0.99 12.21
C GLU A 113 8.74 -0.29 11.40
N LEU A 114 8.26 -0.19 10.16
CA LEU A 114 8.11 -1.33 9.25
C LEU A 114 9.46 -2.00 8.95
N VAL A 115 10.49 -1.22 8.62
CA VAL A 115 11.85 -1.77 8.36
C VAL A 115 12.42 -2.44 9.60
N LEU A 116 12.27 -1.83 10.78
CA LEU A 116 12.70 -2.41 12.05
C LEU A 116 11.96 -3.72 12.40
N SER A 117 10.74 -3.88 11.89
CA SER A 117 9.97 -5.14 12.05
C SER A 117 10.31 -6.21 11.00
N GLY A 118 11.23 -5.92 10.06
CA GLY A 118 11.61 -6.83 8.97
C GLY A 118 10.79 -6.67 7.69
N CYS A 119 9.94 -5.64 7.59
CA CYS A 119 9.21 -5.33 6.36
C CYS A 119 10.14 -4.63 5.37
N THR A 120 10.24 -5.13 4.15
CA THR A 120 11.12 -4.60 3.10
C THR A 120 10.36 -3.99 1.92
N THR A 121 9.06 -4.23 1.85
CA THR A 121 8.18 -3.68 0.80
C THR A 121 6.86 -3.28 1.43
N SER A 122 6.43 -2.04 1.22
CA SER A 122 5.16 -1.56 1.75
C SER A 122 4.39 -0.77 0.70
N SER A 123 3.06 -0.88 0.74
CA SER A 123 2.15 0.08 0.12
C SER A 123 1.68 1.08 1.18
N ASP A 124 1.46 2.33 0.78
CA ASP A 124 0.76 3.35 1.56
C ASP A 124 -0.38 3.93 0.74
N HIS A 125 -1.55 4.00 1.34
CA HIS A 125 -2.73 4.60 0.74
C HIS A 125 -2.96 6.00 1.33
N LEU A 126 -2.29 7.01 0.76
CA LEU A 126 -2.51 8.41 1.09
C LEU A 126 -3.68 8.94 0.26
N TYR A 127 -4.75 9.39 0.90
CA TYR A 127 -6.01 9.79 0.24
C TYR A 127 -6.50 11.19 0.61
N ILE A 128 -5.68 11.95 1.34
CA ILE A 128 -6.02 13.30 1.81
C ILE A 128 -4.82 14.24 1.58
N TYR A 129 -5.08 15.38 0.90
CA TYR A 129 -4.03 16.30 0.44
C TYR A 129 -4.33 17.75 0.81
N PRO A 130 -4.51 18.10 2.10
CA PRO A 130 -4.77 19.46 2.51
C PRO A 130 -3.50 20.31 2.47
N ASN A 131 -3.67 21.63 2.45
CA ASN A 131 -2.64 22.63 2.67
C ASN A 131 -1.39 22.48 1.77
N GLY A 132 -1.61 22.05 0.52
CA GLY A 132 -0.54 21.87 -0.46
C GLY A 132 0.24 20.56 -0.32
N ALA A 133 -0.20 19.65 0.52
CA ALA A 133 0.36 18.31 0.64
C ALA A 133 0.22 17.52 -0.66
N ARG A 134 1.16 16.65 -0.94
CA ARG A 134 1.24 15.83 -2.15
C ARG A 134 1.74 14.44 -1.81
N LEU A 135 1.68 13.50 -2.77
CA LEU A 135 2.21 12.15 -2.59
C LEU A 135 3.75 12.11 -2.54
N GLU A 136 4.38 13.12 -3.10
CA GLU A 136 5.83 13.24 -3.13
C GLU A 136 6.47 13.25 -1.74
N GLU A 137 5.81 13.80 -0.72
CA GLU A 137 6.32 13.79 0.65
C GLU A 137 6.50 12.35 1.18
N ALA A 138 5.56 11.46 0.88
CA ALA A 138 5.67 10.05 1.24
C ALA A 138 6.71 9.31 0.37
N ILE A 139 6.84 9.69 -0.91
CA ILE A 139 7.87 9.15 -1.81
C ILE A 139 9.27 9.53 -1.34
N GLU A 140 9.47 10.77 -0.93
CA GLU A 140 10.75 11.25 -0.41
C GLU A 140 11.10 10.54 0.90
N ALA A 141 10.15 10.41 1.82
CA ALA A 141 10.32 9.64 3.05
C ALA A 141 10.73 8.18 2.77
N ALA A 142 10.13 7.53 1.76
CA ALA A 142 10.51 6.17 1.36
C ALA A 142 11.94 6.08 0.83
N ARG A 143 12.41 7.11 0.12
CA ARG A 143 13.80 7.20 -0.36
C ARG A 143 14.78 7.38 0.80
N ASP A 144 14.45 8.22 1.77
CA ASP A 144 15.28 8.48 2.95
C ASP A 144 15.44 7.22 3.81
N VAL A 145 14.37 6.47 3.99
CA VAL A 145 14.38 5.19 4.74
C VAL A 145 14.99 4.05 3.94
N GLY A 146 14.86 4.07 2.61
CA GLY A 146 15.37 3.01 1.73
C GLY A 146 14.48 1.77 1.63
N ILE A 147 13.19 1.89 1.89
CA ILE A 147 12.20 0.81 1.72
C ILE A 147 11.67 0.76 0.29
N ARG A 148 11.33 -0.44 -0.20
CA ARG A 148 10.60 -0.59 -1.47
C ARG A 148 9.16 -0.13 -1.27
N PHE A 149 8.69 0.78 -2.12
CA PHE A 149 7.46 1.52 -1.88
C PHE A 149 6.50 1.46 -3.06
N HIS A 150 5.25 1.08 -2.77
CA HIS A 150 4.11 1.22 -3.65
C HIS A 150 3.29 2.42 -3.17
N ALA A 151 3.52 3.58 -3.79
CA ALA A 151 2.85 4.83 -3.46
C ALA A 151 1.45 4.85 -4.07
N ALA A 152 0.44 4.55 -3.27
CA ALA A 152 -0.94 4.54 -3.73
C ALA A 152 -1.53 5.95 -3.63
N ARG A 153 -1.79 6.57 -4.81
CA ARG A 153 -2.47 7.86 -4.93
C ARG A 153 -3.94 7.67 -4.65
N GLY A 154 -4.29 7.80 -3.37
CA GLY A 154 -5.66 7.82 -2.92
C GLY A 154 -6.40 9.09 -3.34
N ALA A 155 -7.73 9.09 -3.25
CA ALA A 155 -8.54 10.26 -3.53
C ALA A 155 -9.92 10.14 -2.88
N MET A 156 -10.49 11.29 -2.53
CA MET A 156 -11.88 11.44 -2.13
C MET A 156 -12.48 12.60 -2.94
N SER A 157 -13.69 12.42 -3.51
CA SER A 157 -14.39 13.40 -4.32
C SER A 157 -15.81 13.70 -3.83
N VAL A 158 -16.35 12.84 -2.95
CA VAL A 158 -17.70 12.98 -2.40
C VAL A 158 -17.60 13.48 -0.96
N GLY A 159 -17.77 14.80 -0.78
CA GLY A 159 -17.79 15.47 0.52
C GLY A 159 -19.16 15.49 1.16
N GLU A 160 -19.24 16.06 2.38
CA GLU A 160 -20.47 16.14 3.18
C GLU A 160 -21.61 16.86 2.46
N SER A 161 -21.33 17.88 1.64
CA SER A 161 -22.33 18.58 0.83
C SER A 161 -22.94 17.71 -0.28
N LYS A 162 -22.27 16.60 -0.64
CA LYS A 162 -22.72 15.62 -1.62
C LYS A 162 -23.17 14.29 -0.99
N GLY A 163 -23.38 14.28 0.33
CA GLY A 163 -23.80 13.10 1.09
C GLY A 163 -22.69 12.15 1.51
N GLY A 164 -21.42 12.53 1.32
CA GLY A 164 -20.25 11.79 1.79
C GLY A 164 -19.93 12.04 3.27
N LEU A 165 -18.93 11.34 3.78
CA LEU A 165 -18.45 11.49 5.17
C LEU A 165 -17.39 12.59 5.33
N PRO A 166 -16.43 12.77 4.39
CA PRO A 166 -15.36 13.73 4.57
C PRO A 166 -15.86 15.17 4.44
N PRO A 167 -15.34 16.12 5.23
CA PRO A 167 -15.59 17.54 5.03
C PRO A 167 -15.21 17.98 3.61
N ASP A 168 -15.99 18.88 3.01
CA ASP A 168 -15.74 19.35 1.63
C ASP A 168 -14.33 19.91 1.41
N ARG A 169 -13.71 20.47 2.45
CA ARG A 169 -12.36 21.05 2.38
C ARG A 169 -11.23 20.01 2.22
N VAL A 170 -11.53 18.73 2.33
CA VAL A 170 -10.53 17.65 2.19
C VAL A 170 -10.80 16.73 1.00
N VAL A 171 -11.83 17.02 0.23
CA VAL A 171 -12.08 16.34 -1.05
C VAL A 171 -11.52 17.15 -2.22
N GLU A 172 -11.32 16.48 -3.33
CA GLU A 172 -10.74 17.06 -4.52
C GLU A 172 -11.71 16.95 -5.70
N GLU A 173 -11.56 17.84 -6.69
CA GLU A 173 -12.31 17.76 -7.95
C GLU A 173 -11.78 16.62 -8.83
N GLU A 174 -12.67 15.79 -9.34
CA GLU A 174 -12.32 14.56 -10.07
C GLU A 174 -11.40 14.77 -11.29
N PRO A 175 -11.61 15.83 -12.11
CA PRO A 175 -10.67 16.11 -13.20
C PRO A 175 -9.25 16.44 -12.71
N ALA A 176 -9.12 17.03 -11.51
CA ALA A 176 -7.82 17.32 -10.91
C ALA A 176 -7.18 16.03 -10.36
N ILE A 177 -7.97 15.16 -9.73
CA ILE A 177 -7.52 13.84 -9.28
C ILE A 177 -6.94 13.03 -10.43
N LEU A 178 -7.67 12.89 -11.53
CA LEU A 178 -7.22 12.11 -12.69
C LEU A 178 -5.94 12.68 -13.34
N ARG A 179 -5.86 14.01 -13.48
CA ARG A 179 -4.63 14.64 -13.97
C ARG A 179 -3.44 14.41 -13.05
N GLU A 180 -3.65 14.45 -11.74
CA GLU A 180 -2.58 14.23 -10.77
C GLU A 180 -2.15 12.75 -10.75
N MET A 181 -3.08 11.80 -10.81
CA MET A 181 -2.78 10.38 -10.97
C MET A 181 -1.92 10.14 -12.21
N GLN A 182 -2.32 10.70 -13.36
CA GLN A 182 -1.55 10.60 -14.58
C GLN A 182 -0.15 11.20 -14.42
N ARG A 183 -0.03 12.41 -13.90
CA ARG A 183 1.25 13.10 -13.68
C ARG A 183 2.19 12.28 -12.81
N LEU A 184 1.68 11.71 -11.72
CA LEU A 184 2.48 10.88 -10.81
C LEU A 184 2.99 9.62 -11.49
N VAL A 185 2.16 8.93 -12.27
CA VAL A 185 2.59 7.77 -13.05
C VAL A 185 3.69 8.17 -14.03
N GLU A 186 3.49 9.21 -14.82
CA GLU A 186 4.45 9.67 -15.82
C GLU A 186 5.79 10.15 -15.21
N THR A 187 5.75 10.67 -13.98
CA THR A 187 6.93 11.25 -13.33
C THR A 187 7.70 10.24 -12.49
N TRP A 188 6.99 9.34 -11.79
CA TRP A 188 7.56 8.58 -10.69
C TRP A 188 7.49 7.07 -10.84
N HIS A 189 6.59 6.54 -11.70
CA HIS A 189 6.42 5.09 -11.81
C HIS A 189 7.63 4.43 -12.48
N ASP A 190 8.23 3.47 -11.81
CA ASP A 190 9.30 2.64 -12.37
C ASP A 190 8.76 1.21 -12.59
N ALA A 191 8.52 0.85 -13.86
CA ALA A 191 8.00 -0.46 -14.25
C ALA A 191 9.07 -1.57 -14.27
N ARG A 192 10.36 -1.24 -14.08
CA ARG A 192 11.45 -2.21 -14.13
C ARG A 192 11.30 -3.24 -13.01
N ARG A 193 11.77 -4.45 -13.28
CA ARG A 193 11.88 -5.48 -12.25
C ARG A 193 12.75 -4.97 -11.09
N PHE A 194 12.34 -5.23 -9.85
CA PHE A 194 13.02 -4.77 -8.61
C PHE A 194 13.02 -3.25 -8.39
N ALA A 195 12.19 -2.50 -9.11
CA ALA A 195 12.04 -1.07 -8.85
C ALA A 195 11.78 -0.79 -7.36
N MET A 196 12.38 0.29 -6.86
CA MET A 196 12.17 0.74 -5.48
C MET A 196 10.88 1.56 -5.30
N LEU A 197 10.35 2.10 -6.39
CA LEU A 197 9.12 2.91 -6.37
C LEU A 197 8.18 2.50 -7.49
N ARG A 198 6.91 2.29 -7.13
CA ARG A 198 5.80 2.13 -8.06
C ARG A 198 4.64 3.03 -7.65
N ILE A 199 3.99 3.65 -8.61
CA ILE A 199 2.74 4.38 -8.38
C ILE A 199 1.58 3.40 -8.55
N VAL A 200 0.58 3.56 -7.70
CA VAL A 200 -0.67 2.79 -7.71
C VAL A 200 -1.84 3.76 -7.77
N ILE A 201 -2.82 3.49 -8.60
CA ILE A 201 -4.04 4.29 -8.70
C ILE A 201 -5.04 3.79 -7.65
N ALA A 202 -5.47 4.68 -6.75
CA ALA A 202 -6.15 4.23 -5.54
C ALA A 202 -7.29 5.16 -5.04
N PRO A 203 -8.39 5.36 -5.78
CA PRO A 203 -9.60 5.97 -5.20
C PRO A 203 -9.91 5.33 -3.85
N CYS A 204 -10.27 6.14 -2.84
CA CYS A 204 -10.22 5.68 -1.45
C CYS A 204 -11.21 4.51 -1.21
N SER A 205 -12.47 4.69 -1.54
CA SER A 205 -13.50 3.65 -1.36
C SER A 205 -14.74 3.98 -2.18
N PRO A 206 -15.62 3.02 -2.44
CA PRO A 206 -16.89 3.25 -3.15
C PRO A 206 -17.79 4.33 -2.52
N PHE A 207 -17.67 4.58 -1.21
CA PHE A 207 -18.47 5.59 -0.51
C PHE A 207 -17.81 6.97 -0.39
N THR A 208 -16.59 7.15 -0.92
CA THR A 208 -15.85 8.43 -0.85
C THR A 208 -15.57 9.05 -2.21
N VAL A 209 -15.88 8.33 -3.29
CA VAL A 209 -15.68 8.78 -4.68
C VAL A 209 -16.91 8.47 -5.53
N SER A 210 -17.03 9.12 -6.69
CA SER A 210 -18.09 8.80 -7.64
C SER A 210 -17.81 7.51 -8.42
N GLU A 211 -18.89 6.93 -8.98
CA GLU A 211 -18.80 5.82 -9.91
C GLU A 211 -17.95 6.17 -11.15
N ASP A 212 -18.06 7.40 -11.63
CA ASP A 212 -17.29 7.88 -12.78
C ASP A 212 -15.79 7.94 -12.47
N LEU A 213 -15.41 8.44 -11.27
CA LEU A 213 -14.01 8.46 -10.87
C LEU A 213 -13.45 7.04 -10.75
N MET A 214 -14.21 6.10 -10.18
CA MET A 214 -13.80 4.68 -10.14
C MET A 214 -13.53 4.14 -11.54
N ARG A 215 -14.47 4.33 -12.47
CA ARG A 215 -14.37 3.84 -13.86
C ARG A 215 -13.21 4.47 -14.62
N GLU A 216 -13.05 5.79 -14.54
CA GLU A 216 -11.97 6.50 -15.25
C GLU A 216 -10.59 6.19 -14.65
N SER A 217 -10.50 6.01 -13.34
CA SER A 217 -9.29 5.56 -12.66
C SER A 217 -8.85 4.16 -13.13
N ALA A 218 -9.80 3.23 -13.28
CA ALA A 218 -9.49 1.89 -13.81
C ALA A 218 -9.00 1.93 -15.26
N LYS A 219 -9.61 2.77 -16.10
CA LYS A 219 -9.14 2.98 -17.49
C LYS A 219 -7.74 3.58 -17.52
N LEU A 220 -7.49 4.60 -16.70
CA LEU A 220 -6.19 5.25 -16.59
C LEU A 220 -5.11 4.25 -16.17
N ALA A 221 -5.35 3.50 -15.09
CA ALA A 221 -4.41 2.52 -14.58
C ALA A 221 -4.01 1.48 -15.65
N ARG A 222 -4.99 0.94 -16.37
CA ARG A 222 -4.74 -0.04 -17.43
C ARG A 222 -4.06 0.53 -18.65
N ALA A 223 -4.36 1.78 -19.01
CA ALA A 223 -3.67 2.47 -20.10
C ALA A 223 -2.16 2.63 -19.82
N TYR A 224 -1.79 2.80 -18.56
CA TYR A 224 -0.39 2.93 -18.14
C TYR A 224 0.22 1.61 -17.63
N GLY A 225 -0.55 0.53 -17.49
CA GLY A 225 -0.08 -0.74 -16.96
C GLY A 225 0.34 -0.68 -15.50
N VAL A 226 -0.32 0.15 -14.69
CA VAL A 226 -0.08 0.29 -13.26
C VAL A 226 -1.15 -0.41 -12.44
N SER A 227 -0.80 -0.82 -11.23
CA SER A 227 -1.72 -1.51 -10.33
C SER A 227 -2.77 -0.56 -9.73
N MET A 228 -3.86 -1.15 -9.27
CA MET A 228 -5.00 -0.46 -8.64
C MET A 228 -5.26 -0.98 -7.24
N HIS A 229 -5.72 -0.08 -6.36
CA HIS A 229 -6.04 -0.40 -4.98
C HIS A 229 -7.21 0.44 -4.46
N THR A 230 -8.11 -0.16 -3.69
CA THR A 230 -9.20 0.54 -3.00
C THR A 230 -9.65 -0.24 -1.77
N HIS A 231 -10.40 0.39 -0.87
CA HIS A 231 -11.08 -0.30 0.23
C HIS A 231 -12.37 -0.93 -0.29
N LEU A 232 -12.67 -2.13 0.17
CA LEU A 232 -13.86 -2.86 -0.27
C LEU A 232 -14.37 -3.78 0.85
N ALA A 233 -15.68 -3.72 1.09
CA ALA A 233 -16.39 -4.65 1.99
C ALA A 233 -15.73 -4.77 3.39
N GLU A 234 -15.38 -3.63 3.98
CA GLU A 234 -14.70 -3.57 5.27
C GLU A 234 -15.65 -3.92 6.43
N ASN A 235 -16.86 -3.38 6.40
CA ASN A 235 -17.86 -3.55 7.45
C ASN A 235 -19.30 -3.55 6.91
N ASP A 236 -20.27 -3.73 7.81
CA ASP A 236 -21.69 -3.83 7.42
C ASP A 236 -22.24 -2.52 6.86
N ASN A 237 -21.68 -1.36 7.25
CA ASN A 237 -22.09 -0.08 6.69
C ASN A 237 -21.68 0.06 5.22
N ASP A 238 -20.53 -0.50 4.82
CA ASP A 238 -20.11 -0.52 3.41
C ASP A 238 -21.07 -1.33 2.56
N ILE A 239 -21.52 -2.50 3.05
CA ILE A 239 -22.50 -3.33 2.37
C ILE A 239 -23.81 -2.57 2.22
N ALA A 240 -24.33 -2.02 3.33
CA ALA A 240 -25.58 -1.27 3.33
C ALA A 240 -25.53 -0.07 2.37
N TYR A 241 -24.44 0.68 2.39
CA TYR A 241 -24.21 1.81 1.48
C TYR A 241 -24.21 1.37 0.01
N SER A 242 -23.48 0.31 -0.31
CA SER A 242 -23.37 -0.20 -1.67
C SER A 242 -24.73 -0.64 -2.23
N ILE A 243 -25.52 -1.34 -1.42
CA ILE A 243 -26.86 -1.77 -1.81
C ILE A 243 -27.81 -0.57 -1.96
N GLU A 244 -27.77 0.39 -1.00
CA GLU A 244 -28.66 1.57 -1.03
C GLU A 244 -28.35 2.47 -2.22
N MET A 245 -27.06 2.77 -2.45
CA MET A 245 -26.65 3.76 -3.46
C MET A 245 -26.53 3.18 -4.86
N PHE A 246 -26.11 1.92 -4.99
CA PHE A 246 -25.77 1.32 -6.29
C PHE A 246 -26.66 0.12 -6.63
N GLY A 247 -27.44 -0.39 -5.69
CA GLY A 247 -28.28 -1.59 -5.88
C GLY A 247 -27.47 -2.87 -6.07
N LYS A 248 -26.22 -2.90 -5.59
CA LYS A 248 -25.27 -4.00 -5.80
C LYS A 248 -24.50 -4.29 -4.52
N GLU A 249 -24.11 -5.56 -4.35
CA GLU A 249 -23.07 -5.91 -3.38
C GLU A 249 -21.72 -5.27 -3.77
N PRO A 250 -20.81 -5.00 -2.82
CA PRO A 250 -19.57 -4.30 -3.10
C PRO A 250 -18.72 -4.95 -4.19
N VAL A 251 -18.65 -6.28 -4.25
CA VAL A 251 -17.85 -6.97 -5.28
C VAL A 251 -18.48 -6.84 -6.65
N ASP A 252 -19.81 -6.97 -6.77
CA ASP A 252 -20.56 -6.81 -8.03
C ASP A 252 -20.42 -5.36 -8.55
N TYR A 253 -20.43 -4.41 -7.63
CA TYR A 253 -20.17 -3.01 -7.94
C TYR A 253 -18.74 -2.82 -8.47
N ALA A 254 -17.73 -3.33 -7.77
CA ALA A 254 -16.33 -3.26 -8.18
C ALA A 254 -16.11 -3.91 -9.55
N GLU A 255 -16.68 -5.11 -9.78
CA GLU A 255 -16.63 -5.80 -11.07
C GLU A 255 -17.21 -4.95 -12.20
N SER A 256 -18.39 -4.35 -11.97
CA SER A 256 -19.08 -3.54 -12.98
C SER A 256 -18.31 -2.29 -13.41
N LEU A 257 -17.35 -1.86 -12.62
CA LEU A 257 -16.47 -0.70 -12.89
C LEU A 257 -15.07 -1.09 -13.34
N GLY A 258 -14.80 -2.40 -13.49
CA GLY A 258 -13.52 -2.90 -13.93
C GLY A 258 -12.48 -3.00 -12.81
N TRP A 259 -12.90 -3.13 -11.56
CA TRP A 259 -12.02 -3.22 -10.39
C TRP A 259 -11.75 -4.66 -9.94
N LEU A 260 -11.76 -5.60 -10.88
CA LEU A 260 -11.29 -6.97 -10.68
C LEU A 260 -10.19 -7.31 -11.68
N GLY A 261 -9.24 -8.15 -11.28
CA GLY A 261 -8.17 -8.62 -12.15
C GLY A 261 -6.83 -8.76 -11.43
N PRO A 262 -5.80 -9.27 -12.12
CA PRO A 262 -4.48 -9.49 -11.54
C PRO A 262 -3.70 -8.19 -11.26
N ASP A 263 -4.19 -7.07 -11.74
CA ASP A 263 -3.68 -5.73 -11.55
C ASP A 263 -4.31 -4.99 -10.36
N VAL A 264 -5.25 -5.64 -9.66
CA VAL A 264 -6.02 -5.05 -8.56
C VAL A 264 -5.80 -5.82 -7.27
N TRP A 265 -5.71 -5.10 -6.15
CA TRP A 265 -5.92 -5.69 -4.83
C TRP A 265 -6.80 -4.77 -3.98
N HIS A 266 -7.59 -5.37 -3.11
CA HIS A 266 -8.51 -4.64 -2.24
C HIS A 266 -8.04 -4.70 -0.80
N ALA A 267 -8.25 -3.61 -0.06
CA ALA A 267 -8.08 -3.61 1.38
C ALA A 267 -9.34 -4.18 2.04
N HIS A 268 -9.11 -4.87 3.17
CA HIS A 268 -10.12 -5.44 4.05
C HIS A 268 -10.81 -6.68 3.51
N CYS A 269 -11.81 -6.57 2.67
CA CYS A 269 -12.59 -7.69 2.13
C CYS A 269 -13.21 -8.60 3.22
N VAL A 270 -13.47 -8.04 4.42
CA VAL A 270 -13.91 -8.80 5.62
C VAL A 270 -15.32 -9.35 5.45
N LYS A 271 -16.15 -8.65 4.68
CA LYS A 271 -17.56 -8.95 4.50
C LYS A 271 -17.88 -9.60 3.13
N LEU A 272 -16.88 -10.11 2.44
CA LEU A 272 -17.11 -10.91 1.24
C LEU A 272 -17.62 -12.30 1.63
N ASP A 273 -18.49 -12.88 0.80
CA ASP A 273 -18.96 -14.24 0.92
C ASP A 273 -18.27 -15.16 -0.11
N ASP A 274 -18.60 -16.47 -0.07
CA ASP A 274 -18.00 -17.49 -0.96
C ASP A 274 -18.34 -17.30 -2.46
N ARG A 275 -19.23 -16.36 -2.81
CA ARG A 275 -19.58 -16.02 -4.20
C ARG A 275 -18.70 -14.90 -4.75
N ALA A 276 -18.11 -14.11 -3.88
CA ALA A 276 -17.23 -12.99 -4.19
C ALA A 276 -15.76 -13.42 -4.35
#